data_3574292bfe6ebab2cb43198aa3fdad11
#
_entry.id   3574292bfe6ebab2cb43198aa3fdad11
#
_cell.length_a   1.000
_cell.length_b   1.000
_cell.length_c   1.000
_cell.angle_alpha   90.00
_cell.angle_beta   90.00
_cell.angle_gamma   90.00
#
_symmetry.space_group_name_H-M   'P 1'
#
loop_
_entity.id
_entity.type
_entity.pdbx_description
1 polymer ?
#
loop_
_entity_poly.entity_id
_entity_poly.type
_entity_poly.pdbx_seq_one_letter_code
_entity_poly.pdbx_strand_id
1 'polypeptide(L)'
;MAGRQSHRLSALRVAKEVAPGHYADGGGLYMQIADSGARSWVFRFKLNGRMREMGLGPLSRVSLGEARKLAAGYRDMVRDLIDPILARREQQRRQLLDISPDANVTFREATEAFIRAHEPQWRNRKHVQQWGNTLKTYAYPVIGDVRVRDIDTAMIVRILQPIWTKKAETARRVRGRIKAILDAETVLGHRVGSNPARYVDHLQLVLPRSKKRSQVNHHPALPWEELPAFIRELEQRPRRAARVLHLLILTATRTNEVRYARPEEFDLAARTWSIPGDRTKSGRPLRVPLCDRAVEIVRSALPKAKYGYLFPGCKEGRPLSNMAMLTLLRRMSRHGITVHGFRSTFRDWVAECTDYPDSLAEEALAHVIVSQTVAAYRRRDQLERRRLMMEDWGRYCAEKKEGTAMMASAA
;
A
#
# COMPACT_ATOMS: atom_id res chain seq x y z
N MET A 1 -45.17 25.35 -32.92
CA MET A 1 -44.82 23.92 -32.73
C MET A 1 -46.02 23.21 -32.18
N ALA A 2 -46.67 22.31 -32.94
CA ALA A 2 -47.86 21.58 -32.52
C ALA A 2 -47.53 20.74 -31.30
N GLY A 3 -48.25 20.96 -30.18
CA GLY A 3 -48.09 20.19 -28.95
C GLY A 3 -48.27 18.70 -29.23
N ARG A 4 -47.28 17.86 -28.95
CA ARG A 4 -47.40 16.40 -29.06
C ARG A 4 -48.50 15.95 -28.12
N GLN A 5 -49.67 15.59 -28.69
CA GLN A 5 -50.81 15.06 -27.93
C GLN A 5 -50.35 13.82 -27.11
N SER A 6 -50.49 13.89 -25.81
CA SER A 6 -50.36 12.75 -24.88
C SER A 6 -51.73 12.14 -24.61
N HIS A 7 -51.76 10.88 -24.16
CA HIS A 7 -53.00 10.16 -23.80
C HIS A 7 -53.92 9.81 -25.00
N ARG A 8 -53.32 9.32 -26.09
CA ARG A 8 -54.04 8.96 -27.32
C ARG A 8 -54.79 7.63 -27.24
N LEU A 9 -54.39 6.74 -26.35
CA LEU A 9 -55.03 5.45 -26.14
C LEU A 9 -56.11 5.57 -25.05
N SER A 10 -57.29 5.09 -25.34
CA SER A 10 -58.32 4.86 -24.31
C SER A 10 -58.26 3.44 -23.79
N ALA A 11 -58.78 3.18 -22.59
CA ALA A 11 -58.85 1.83 -22.03
C ALA A 11 -59.64 0.87 -22.95
N LEU A 12 -60.69 1.37 -23.60
CA LEU A 12 -61.47 0.61 -24.54
C LEU A 12 -60.67 0.21 -25.79
N ARG A 13 -59.87 1.12 -26.35
CA ARG A 13 -59.00 0.84 -27.48
C ARG A 13 -57.88 -0.17 -27.13
N VAL A 14 -57.26 -0.01 -25.96
CA VAL A 14 -56.26 -0.96 -25.45
C VAL A 14 -56.85 -2.37 -25.30
N ALA A 15 -58.13 -2.50 -24.89
CA ALA A 15 -58.80 -3.79 -24.74
C ALA A 15 -59.17 -4.44 -26.08
N LYS A 16 -59.61 -3.64 -27.06
CA LYS A 16 -60.15 -4.13 -28.36
C LYS A 16 -59.10 -4.34 -29.45
N GLU A 17 -57.97 -3.67 -29.37
CA GLU A 17 -56.93 -3.75 -30.41
C GLU A 17 -56.25 -5.13 -30.39
N VAL A 18 -56.20 -5.77 -31.55
CA VAL A 18 -55.65 -7.13 -31.71
C VAL A 18 -54.58 -7.24 -32.79
N ALA A 19 -54.53 -6.27 -33.71
CA ALA A 19 -53.56 -6.32 -34.82
C ALA A 19 -52.12 -6.12 -34.32
N PRO A 20 -51.18 -6.91 -34.79
CA PRO A 20 -49.75 -6.71 -34.48
C PRO A 20 -49.30 -5.30 -34.87
N GLY A 21 -48.46 -4.68 -33.99
CA GLY A 21 -47.95 -3.34 -34.25
C GLY A 21 -47.64 -2.52 -33.02
N HIS A 22 -47.30 -1.25 -33.23
CA HIS A 22 -46.99 -0.30 -32.18
C HIS A 22 -48.02 0.85 -32.17
N TYR A 23 -48.73 1.00 -31.05
CA TYR A 23 -49.80 1.98 -30.88
C TYR A 23 -49.34 3.08 -29.93
N ALA A 24 -49.14 4.28 -30.47
CA ALA A 24 -48.59 5.40 -29.70
C ALA A 24 -49.66 5.98 -28.74
N ASP A 25 -49.33 6.08 -27.45
CA ASP A 25 -50.10 6.84 -26.45
C ASP A 25 -49.64 8.30 -26.33
N GLY A 26 -48.42 8.57 -26.76
CA GLY A 26 -47.78 9.88 -26.68
C GLY A 26 -46.67 9.94 -25.64
N GLY A 27 -45.84 10.97 -25.73
CA GLY A 27 -44.72 11.14 -24.79
C GLY A 27 -43.68 9.97 -24.75
N GLY A 28 -43.56 9.22 -25.86
CA GLY A 28 -42.66 8.06 -25.94
C GLY A 28 -43.26 6.74 -25.46
N LEU A 29 -44.51 6.73 -24.94
CA LEU A 29 -45.20 5.50 -24.53
C LEU A 29 -45.91 4.86 -25.73
N TYR A 30 -45.75 3.55 -25.90
CA TYR A 30 -46.39 2.73 -26.92
C TYR A 30 -46.94 1.45 -26.29
N MET A 31 -48.11 1.02 -26.77
CA MET A 31 -48.58 -0.36 -26.65
C MET A 31 -48.00 -1.14 -27.83
N GLN A 32 -47.34 -2.24 -27.59
CA GLN A 32 -46.84 -3.18 -28.58
C GLN A 32 -47.70 -4.45 -28.56
N ILE A 33 -48.15 -4.87 -29.72
CA ILE A 33 -48.77 -6.18 -29.94
C ILE A 33 -47.82 -6.96 -30.83
N ALA A 34 -47.30 -8.08 -30.34
CA ALA A 34 -46.44 -8.98 -31.11
C ALA A 34 -47.31 -9.86 -32.05
N ASP A 35 -46.64 -10.49 -33.03
CA ASP A 35 -47.28 -11.43 -33.97
C ASP A 35 -47.95 -12.61 -33.24
N SER A 36 -47.45 -12.98 -32.07
CA SER A 36 -47.99 -13.98 -31.16
C SER A 36 -49.28 -13.54 -30.44
N GLY A 37 -49.71 -12.27 -30.61
CA GLY A 37 -50.80 -11.66 -29.87
C GLY A 37 -50.41 -11.15 -28.47
N ALA A 38 -49.18 -11.32 -28.03
CA ALA A 38 -48.74 -10.83 -26.72
C ALA A 38 -48.71 -9.29 -26.71
N ARG A 39 -49.26 -8.69 -25.64
CA ARG A 39 -49.40 -7.23 -25.49
C ARG A 39 -48.52 -6.73 -24.38
N SER A 40 -47.73 -5.69 -24.65
CA SER A 40 -46.81 -5.09 -23.68
C SER A 40 -46.70 -3.57 -23.85
N TRP A 41 -46.25 -2.89 -22.80
CA TRP A 41 -45.92 -1.48 -22.84
C TRP A 41 -44.45 -1.29 -23.14
N VAL A 42 -44.13 -0.34 -24.01
CA VAL A 42 -42.75 0.03 -24.43
C VAL A 42 -42.61 1.55 -24.32
N PHE A 43 -41.52 1.98 -23.73
CA PHE A 43 -41.10 3.38 -23.67
C PHE A 43 -39.93 3.63 -24.61
N ARG A 44 -40.15 4.50 -25.61
CA ARG A 44 -39.13 4.93 -26.57
C ARG A 44 -38.63 6.33 -26.22
N PHE A 45 -37.29 6.50 -26.16
CA PHE A 45 -36.65 7.74 -25.83
C PHE A 45 -35.39 7.96 -26.62
N LYS A 46 -34.95 9.22 -26.72
CA LYS A 46 -33.68 9.61 -27.31
C LYS A 46 -32.74 10.11 -26.23
N LEU A 47 -31.57 9.49 -26.11
CA LEU A 47 -30.54 9.93 -25.19
C LEU A 47 -29.20 9.99 -25.93
N ASN A 48 -28.44 11.08 -25.77
CA ASN A 48 -27.16 11.31 -26.46
C ASN A 48 -27.20 11.04 -27.97
N GLY A 49 -28.27 11.53 -28.62
CA GLY A 49 -28.43 11.39 -30.08
C GLY A 49 -28.99 10.04 -30.55
N ARG A 50 -29.06 9.02 -29.70
CA ARG A 50 -29.51 7.66 -30.05
C ARG A 50 -30.89 7.37 -29.59
N MET A 51 -31.72 6.72 -30.46
CA MET A 51 -33.00 6.19 -30.08
C MET A 51 -32.85 4.89 -29.32
N ARG A 52 -33.58 4.75 -28.22
CA ARG A 52 -33.60 3.54 -27.37
C ARG A 52 -35.04 3.23 -26.99
N GLU A 53 -35.27 1.94 -26.68
CA GLU A 53 -36.55 1.50 -26.16
C GLU A 53 -36.38 0.58 -24.95
N MET A 54 -37.42 0.62 -24.09
CA MET A 54 -37.43 -0.09 -22.83
C MET A 54 -38.82 -0.68 -22.60
N GLY A 55 -38.90 -1.98 -22.35
CA GLY A 55 -40.17 -2.64 -21.97
C GLY A 55 -40.58 -2.23 -20.56
N LEU A 56 -41.86 -1.83 -20.41
CA LEU A 56 -42.44 -1.46 -19.12
C LEU A 56 -43.23 -2.62 -18.46
N GLY A 57 -43.54 -3.65 -19.24
CA GLY A 57 -44.24 -4.85 -18.76
C GLY A 57 -45.44 -5.24 -19.63
N PRO A 58 -45.98 -6.45 -19.45
CA PRO A 58 -47.15 -6.91 -20.17
C PRO A 58 -48.43 -6.23 -19.68
N LEU A 59 -49.42 -6.08 -20.57
CA LEU A 59 -50.74 -5.49 -20.25
C LEU A 59 -51.46 -6.23 -19.10
N SER A 60 -51.18 -7.51 -18.92
CA SER A 60 -51.73 -8.31 -17.83
C SER A 60 -51.29 -7.90 -16.43
N ARG A 61 -50.13 -7.18 -16.34
CA ARG A 61 -49.55 -6.74 -15.07
C ARG A 61 -49.47 -5.23 -14.91
N VAL A 62 -49.48 -4.50 -16.03
CA VAL A 62 -49.32 -3.04 -16.02
C VAL A 62 -50.53 -2.44 -16.74
N SER A 63 -51.36 -1.72 -16.04
CA SER A 63 -52.47 -0.97 -16.60
C SER A 63 -52.01 0.23 -17.43
N LEU A 64 -52.88 0.79 -18.26
CA LEU A 64 -52.59 2.03 -19.01
C LEU A 64 -52.19 3.18 -18.09
N GLY A 65 -52.86 3.32 -16.95
CA GLY A 65 -52.55 4.37 -15.96
C GLY A 65 -51.15 4.21 -15.36
N GLU A 66 -50.80 2.99 -15.00
CA GLU A 66 -49.44 2.68 -14.47
C GLU A 66 -48.37 2.84 -15.53
N ALA A 67 -48.61 2.40 -16.78
CA ALA A 67 -47.68 2.60 -17.89
C ALA A 67 -47.41 4.09 -18.11
N ARG A 68 -48.41 4.96 -18.01
CA ARG A 68 -48.28 6.42 -18.10
C ARG A 68 -47.44 7.00 -16.97
N LYS A 69 -47.66 6.54 -15.72
CA LYS A 69 -46.87 6.96 -14.56
C LYS A 69 -45.40 6.54 -14.70
N LEU A 70 -45.12 5.30 -15.11
CA LEU A 70 -43.79 4.81 -15.36
C LEU A 70 -43.07 5.60 -16.46
N ALA A 71 -43.77 5.83 -17.60
CA ALA A 71 -43.24 6.59 -18.72
C ALA A 71 -42.97 8.06 -18.33
N ALA A 72 -43.78 8.66 -17.43
CA ALA A 72 -43.51 9.99 -16.90
C ALA A 72 -42.20 10.05 -16.10
N GLY A 73 -42.01 9.13 -15.14
CA GLY A 73 -40.79 9.06 -14.36
C GLY A 73 -39.55 8.82 -15.22
N TYR A 74 -39.65 7.95 -16.23
CA TYR A 74 -38.52 7.73 -17.15
C TYR A 74 -38.24 8.92 -18.07
N ARG A 75 -39.22 9.73 -18.45
CA ARG A 75 -39.00 11.00 -19.15
C ARG A 75 -38.23 12.01 -18.32
N ASP A 76 -38.57 12.07 -17.03
CA ASP A 76 -37.82 12.95 -16.11
C ASP A 76 -36.37 12.51 -16.02
N MET A 77 -36.09 11.21 -15.88
CA MET A 77 -34.68 10.69 -15.91
C MET A 77 -33.98 11.06 -17.21
N VAL A 78 -34.63 10.89 -18.37
CA VAL A 78 -34.04 11.25 -19.68
C VAL A 78 -33.75 12.74 -19.78
N ARG A 79 -34.65 13.61 -19.25
CA ARG A 79 -34.43 15.05 -19.17
C ARG A 79 -33.22 15.39 -18.33
N ASP A 80 -32.99 14.66 -17.24
CA ASP A 80 -31.84 14.83 -16.33
C ASP A 80 -30.58 14.08 -16.84
N LEU A 81 -30.57 13.66 -18.11
CA LEU A 81 -29.49 12.91 -18.77
C LEU A 81 -29.14 11.56 -18.11
N ILE A 82 -30.08 11.00 -17.35
CA ILE A 82 -29.93 9.67 -16.73
C ILE A 82 -30.53 8.62 -17.68
N ASP A 83 -29.81 7.55 -17.96
CA ASP A 83 -30.28 6.43 -18.76
C ASP A 83 -31.21 5.52 -17.94
N PRO A 84 -32.54 5.46 -18.24
CA PRO A 84 -33.49 4.67 -17.48
C PRO A 84 -33.23 3.15 -17.51
N ILE A 85 -32.63 2.64 -18.61
CA ILE A 85 -32.30 1.22 -18.74
C ILE A 85 -31.18 0.86 -17.77
N LEU A 86 -30.12 1.68 -17.70
CA LEU A 86 -29.00 1.45 -16.78
C LEU A 86 -29.45 1.62 -15.32
N ALA A 87 -30.26 2.63 -15.02
CA ALA A 87 -30.78 2.87 -13.68
C ALA A 87 -31.61 1.67 -13.19
N ARG A 88 -32.51 1.12 -14.04
CA ARG A 88 -33.33 -0.05 -13.70
C ARG A 88 -32.49 -1.31 -13.51
N ARG A 89 -31.49 -1.54 -14.36
CA ARG A 89 -30.56 -2.67 -14.22
C ARG A 89 -29.78 -2.60 -12.92
N GLU A 90 -29.30 -1.43 -12.56
CA GLU A 90 -28.58 -1.23 -11.30
C GLU A 90 -29.49 -1.43 -10.09
N GLN A 91 -30.73 -0.95 -10.14
CA GLN A 91 -31.74 -1.20 -9.09
C GLN A 91 -32.03 -2.68 -8.93
N GLN A 92 -32.23 -3.41 -10.04
CA GLN A 92 -32.45 -4.86 -10.01
C GLN A 92 -31.25 -5.62 -9.47
N ARG A 93 -30.04 -5.23 -9.88
CA ARG A 93 -28.80 -5.82 -9.36
C ARG A 93 -28.69 -5.64 -7.84
N ARG A 94 -29.02 -4.45 -7.32
CA ARG A 94 -29.03 -4.17 -5.88
C ARG A 94 -30.03 -5.03 -5.13
N GLN A 95 -31.22 -5.22 -5.67
CA GLN A 95 -32.25 -6.08 -5.09
C GLN A 95 -31.84 -7.56 -5.07
N LEU A 96 -31.21 -8.05 -6.15
CA LEU A 96 -30.73 -9.44 -6.24
C LEU A 96 -29.58 -9.74 -5.27
N LEU A 97 -28.75 -8.76 -4.95
CA LEU A 97 -27.61 -8.93 -4.05
C LEU A 97 -27.97 -8.67 -2.59
N ASP A 98 -29.25 -8.39 -2.28
CA ASP A 98 -29.73 -7.98 -0.95
C ASP A 98 -28.91 -6.80 -0.37
N ILE A 99 -28.42 -5.95 -1.28
CA ILE A 99 -27.59 -4.81 -0.92
C ILE A 99 -28.54 -3.65 -0.60
N SER A 100 -28.86 -3.51 0.67
CA SER A 100 -29.63 -2.38 1.15
C SER A 100 -28.89 -1.06 0.88
N PRO A 101 -29.49 -0.10 0.15
CA PRO A 101 -28.93 1.26 0.05
C PRO A 101 -28.82 1.96 1.41
N ASP A 102 -29.51 1.40 2.41
CA ASP A 102 -29.59 1.90 3.78
C ASP A 102 -28.60 1.27 4.76
N ALA A 103 -27.60 0.53 4.29
CA ALA A 103 -26.56 0.04 5.17
C ALA A 103 -25.90 1.22 5.91
N ASN A 104 -26.18 1.31 7.22
CA ASN A 104 -25.67 2.37 8.11
C ASN A 104 -24.21 2.13 8.53
N VAL A 105 -23.44 1.43 7.71
CA VAL A 105 -22.05 1.08 8.01
C VAL A 105 -21.21 2.35 8.14
N THR A 106 -20.65 2.59 9.32
CA THR A 106 -19.71 3.67 9.55
C THR A 106 -18.31 3.33 9.02
N PHE A 107 -17.48 4.34 8.79
CA PHE A 107 -16.11 4.11 8.36
C PHE A 107 -15.29 3.33 9.40
N ARG A 108 -15.60 3.46 10.68
CA ARG A 108 -14.98 2.70 11.78
C ARG A 108 -15.30 1.21 11.65
N GLU A 109 -16.56 0.85 11.53
CA GLU A 109 -17.02 -0.53 11.37
C GLU A 109 -16.46 -1.16 10.09
N ALA A 110 -16.49 -0.43 8.97
CA ALA A 110 -15.87 -0.83 7.71
C ALA A 110 -14.36 -1.07 7.86
N THR A 111 -13.65 -0.19 8.59
CA THR A 111 -12.21 -0.35 8.85
C THR A 111 -11.94 -1.63 9.66
N GLU A 112 -12.70 -1.88 10.70
CA GLU A 112 -12.52 -3.07 11.55
C GLU A 112 -12.82 -4.36 10.78
N ALA A 113 -13.88 -4.37 9.97
CA ALA A 113 -14.22 -5.48 9.11
C ALA A 113 -13.12 -5.75 8.08
N PHE A 114 -12.63 -4.68 7.42
CA PHE A 114 -11.54 -4.77 6.45
C PHE A 114 -10.26 -5.34 7.07
N ILE A 115 -9.88 -4.83 8.25
CA ILE A 115 -8.68 -5.32 8.96
C ILE A 115 -8.84 -6.79 9.32
N ARG A 116 -9.97 -7.21 9.91
CA ARG A 116 -10.24 -8.61 10.26
C ARG A 116 -10.14 -9.55 9.05
N ALA A 117 -10.70 -9.15 7.91
CA ALA A 117 -10.68 -9.96 6.68
C ALA A 117 -9.27 -10.14 6.11
N HIS A 118 -8.39 -9.13 6.24
CA HIS A 118 -7.06 -9.14 5.62
C HIS A 118 -5.93 -9.52 6.59
N GLU A 119 -6.17 -9.48 7.91
CA GLU A 119 -5.17 -9.81 8.94
C GLU A 119 -4.47 -11.16 8.71
N PRO A 120 -5.16 -12.26 8.33
CA PRO A 120 -4.52 -13.55 8.10
C PRO A 120 -3.46 -13.53 6.97
N GLN A 121 -3.58 -12.60 6.01
CA GLN A 121 -2.65 -12.46 4.89
C GLN A 121 -1.43 -11.60 5.24
N TRP A 122 -1.48 -10.84 6.33
CA TRP A 122 -0.42 -9.92 6.71
C TRP A 122 0.62 -10.59 7.60
N ARG A 123 1.79 -10.89 7.04
CA ARG A 123 2.92 -11.54 7.74
C ARG A 123 3.41 -10.78 8.99
N ASN A 124 3.13 -9.49 9.12
CA ASN A 124 3.68 -8.65 10.20
C ASN A 124 2.58 -8.04 11.06
N ARG A 125 2.43 -8.53 12.29
CA ARG A 125 1.48 -7.98 13.30
C ARG A 125 1.61 -6.47 13.51
N LYS A 126 2.83 -5.91 13.35
CA LYS A 126 3.02 -4.44 13.40
C LYS A 126 2.32 -3.73 12.25
N HIS A 127 2.16 -4.38 11.11
CA HIS A 127 1.44 -3.81 9.97
C HIS A 127 -0.05 -3.66 10.29
N VAL A 128 -0.66 -4.66 10.92
CA VAL A 128 -2.05 -4.62 11.42
C VAL A 128 -2.23 -3.43 12.38
N GLN A 129 -1.37 -3.34 13.41
CA GLN A 129 -1.41 -2.24 14.38
C GLN A 129 -1.22 -0.86 13.70
N GLN A 130 -0.35 -0.76 12.70
CA GLN A 130 -0.13 0.48 11.96
C GLN A 130 -1.35 0.90 11.14
N TRP A 131 -2.13 -0.06 10.60
CA TRP A 131 -3.39 0.26 9.93
C TRP A 131 -4.36 0.93 10.92
N GLY A 132 -4.67 0.25 12.01
CA GLY A 132 -5.58 0.76 13.02
C GLY A 132 -5.12 2.10 13.62
N ASN A 133 -3.88 2.16 14.13
CA ASN A 133 -3.36 3.37 14.77
C ASN A 133 -3.34 4.58 13.83
N THR A 134 -2.95 4.38 12.56
CA THR A 134 -2.89 5.48 11.61
C THR A 134 -4.27 6.01 11.27
N LEU A 135 -5.25 5.12 11.04
CA LEU A 135 -6.63 5.54 10.75
C LEU A 135 -7.28 6.16 11.99
N LYS A 136 -7.04 5.60 13.17
CA LYS A 136 -7.51 6.17 14.45
C LYS A 136 -6.97 7.59 14.66
N THR A 137 -5.70 7.83 14.32
CA THR A 137 -5.07 9.14 14.53
C THR A 137 -5.54 10.19 13.53
N TYR A 138 -5.68 9.82 12.26
CA TYR A 138 -5.87 10.82 11.18
C TYR A 138 -7.26 10.79 10.55
N ALA A 139 -7.87 9.62 10.39
CA ALA A 139 -9.14 9.49 9.69
C ALA A 139 -10.35 9.55 10.64
N TYR A 140 -10.33 8.82 11.75
CA TYR A 140 -11.45 8.72 12.65
C TYR A 140 -11.95 10.05 13.22
N PRO A 141 -11.10 11.04 13.55
CA PRO A 141 -11.59 12.33 14.03
C PRO A 141 -12.50 13.09 13.05
N VAL A 142 -12.45 12.73 11.76
CA VAL A 142 -13.22 13.39 10.69
C VAL A 142 -14.32 12.49 10.14
N ILE A 143 -14.02 11.21 9.88
CA ILE A 143 -14.94 10.30 9.19
C ILE A 143 -15.24 9.01 9.96
N GLY A 144 -14.70 8.83 11.17
CA GLY A 144 -14.85 7.57 11.92
C GLY A 144 -16.29 7.13 12.08
N ASP A 145 -17.17 8.04 12.45
CA ASP A 145 -18.56 7.79 12.74
C ASP A 145 -19.48 8.23 11.58
N VAL A 146 -18.89 8.64 10.44
CA VAL A 146 -19.63 8.96 9.22
C VAL A 146 -19.91 7.67 8.46
N ARG A 147 -21.11 7.54 7.91
CA ARG A 147 -21.50 6.40 7.06
C ARG A 147 -20.64 6.39 5.80
N VAL A 148 -20.18 5.21 5.37
CA VAL A 148 -19.28 5.10 4.21
C VAL A 148 -19.87 5.67 2.92
N ARG A 149 -21.20 5.69 2.79
CA ARG A 149 -21.90 6.28 1.64
C ARG A 149 -21.86 7.82 1.63
N ASP A 150 -21.76 8.45 2.80
CA ASP A 150 -21.84 9.90 2.96
C ASP A 150 -20.42 10.55 2.95
N ILE A 151 -19.36 9.75 2.86
CA ILE A 151 -18.00 10.25 2.82
C ILE A 151 -17.72 10.87 1.45
N ASP A 152 -17.40 12.16 1.47
CA ASP A 152 -17.13 12.98 0.30
C ASP A 152 -15.65 13.38 0.16
N THR A 153 -15.34 14.08 -0.91
CA THR A 153 -13.99 14.57 -1.20
C THR A 153 -13.52 15.65 -0.22
N ALA A 154 -14.44 16.49 0.26
CA ALA A 154 -14.07 17.57 1.19
C ALA A 154 -13.58 16.99 2.53
N MET A 155 -14.22 15.95 3.02
CA MET A 155 -13.79 15.23 4.23
C MET A 155 -12.40 14.60 4.04
N ILE A 156 -12.13 13.98 2.88
CA ILE A 156 -10.81 13.41 2.58
C ILE A 156 -9.74 14.48 2.52
N VAL A 157 -10.01 15.60 1.89
CA VAL A 157 -9.10 16.75 1.84
C VAL A 157 -8.84 17.28 3.25
N ARG A 158 -9.86 17.42 4.09
CA ARG A 158 -9.73 17.85 5.51
C ARG A 158 -8.80 16.95 6.30
N ILE A 159 -8.82 15.63 6.07
CA ILE A 159 -7.90 14.68 6.71
C ILE A 159 -6.47 14.85 6.21
N LEU A 160 -6.30 14.99 4.89
CA LEU A 160 -4.99 14.90 4.25
C LEU A 160 -4.23 16.23 4.27
N GLN A 161 -4.91 17.36 4.09
CA GLN A 161 -4.29 18.68 3.93
C GLN A 161 -3.30 19.04 5.05
N PRO A 162 -3.59 18.79 6.36
CA PRO A 162 -2.66 19.16 7.44
C PRO A 162 -1.34 18.37 7.40
N ILE A 163 -1.34 17.18 6.79
CA ILE A 163 -0.20 16.26 6.77
C ILE A 163 0.42 16.10 5.37
N TRP A 164 -0.22 16.63 4.33
CA TRP A 164 0.13 16.36 2.94
C TRP A 164 1.56 16.75 2.57
N THR A 165 1.97 17.94 3.00
CA THR A 165 3.33 18.46 2.75
C THR A 165 4.30 18.12 3.88
N LYS A 166 3.82 18.19 5.14
CA LYS A 166 4.67 18.02 6.34
C LYS A 166 5.05 16.55 6.59
N LYS A 167 4.16 15.60 6.28
CA LYS A 167 4.31 14.15 6.51
C LYS A 167 3.87 13.39 5.26
N ALA A 168 4.44 13.71 4.11
CA ALA A 168 3.98 13.26 2.80
C ALA A 168 3.81 11.74 2.68
N GLU A 169 4.75 10.94 3.23
CA GLU A 169 4.66 9.48 3.22
C GLU A 169 3.49 8.98 4.09
N THR A 170 3.29 9.59 5.27
CA THR A 170 2.14 9.27 6.14
C THR A 170 0.84 9.61 5.45
N ALA A 171 0.74 10.78 4.82
CA ALA A 171 -0.44 11.21 4.09
C ALA A 171 -0.80 10.26 2.94
N ARG A 172 0.20 9.82 2.15
CA ARG A 172 -0.01 8.82 1.08
C ARG A 172 -0.53 7.49 1.65
N ARG A 173 0.01 7.03 2.77
CA ARG A 173 -0.45 5.80 3.44
C ARG A 173 -1.86 5.92 3.99
N VAL A 174 -2.18 7.04 4.66
CA VAL A 174 -3.54 7.32 5.16
C VAL A 174 -4.52 7.31 4.00
N ARG A 175 -4.23 8.07 2.93
CA ARG A 175 -5.06 8.10 1.72
C ARG A 175 -5.25 6.69 1.11
N GLY A 176 -4.15 5.94 0.96
CA GLY A 176 -4.20 4.60 0.38
C GLY A 176 -5.06 3.62 1.20
N ARG A 177 -5.02 3.72 2.53
CA ARG A 177 -5.84 2.92 3.43
C ARG A 177 -7.31 3.28 3.35
N ILE A 178 -7.62 4.59 3.39
CA ILE A 178 -9.01 5.07 3.21
C ILE A 178 -9.54 4.60 1.86
N LYS A 179 -8.74 4.77 0.79
CA LYS A 179 -9.12 4.30 -0.54
C LYS A 179 -9.46 2.82 -0.57
N ALA A 180 -8.61 1.97 0.00
CA ALA A 180 -8.81 0.53 -0.01
C ALA A 180 -10.09 0.11 0.72
N ILE A 181 -10.39 0.74 1.87
CA ILE A 181 -11.62 0.47 2.62
C ILE A 181 -12.84 0.92 1.82
N LEU A 182 -12.83 2.14 1.29
CA LEU A 182 -13.98 2.64 0.52
C LEU A 182 -14.18 1.88 -0.81
N ASP A 183 -13.12 1.36 -1.44
CA ASP A 183 -13.25 0.47 -2.60
C ASP A 183 -13.94 -0.86 -2.19
N ALA A 184 -13.55 -1.45 -1.06
CA ALA A 184 -14.18 -2.66 -0.54
C ALA A 184 -15.67 -2.40 -0.23
N GLU A 185 -15.99 -1.28 0.40
CA GLU A 185 -17.38 -0.91 0.70
C GLU A 185 -18.21 -0.63 -0.58
N THR A 186 -17.56 -0.18 -1.66
CA THR A 186 -18.22 -0.07 -2.97
C THR A 186 -18.52 -1.44 -3.56
N VAL A 187 -17.60 -2.40 -3.43
CA VAL A 187 -17.81 -3.79 -3.87
C VAL A 187 -18.91 -4.46 -3.07
N LEU A 188 -18.96 -4.22 -1.76
CA LEU A 188 -20.01 -4.72 -0.87
C LEU A 188 -21.37 -4.02 -1.07
N GLY A 189 -21.40 -2.91 -1.82
CA GLY A 189 -22.62 -2.14 -2.12
C GLY A 189 -23.05 -1.18 -1.03
N HIS A 190 -22.28 -1.01 0.03
CA HIS A 190 -22.56 -0.06 1.11
C HIS A 190 -22.36 1.40 0.70
N ARG A 191 -21.75 1.64 -0.47
CA ARG A 191 -21.65 2.95 -1.11
C ARG A 191 -21.70 2.84 -2.64
N VAL A 192 -22.07 3.95 -3.28
CA VAL A 192 -22.12 4.09 -4.74
C VAL A 192 -21.28 5.28 -5.19
N GLY A 193 -20.94 5.31 -6.48
CA GLY A 193 -20.16 6.38 -7.09
C GLY A 193 -18.66 6.21 -6.97
N SER A 194 -17.90 7.21 -7.42
CA SER A 194 -16.44 7.18 -7.44
C SER A 194 -15.87 7.30 -6.04
N ASN A 195 -14.71 6.67 -5.82
CA ASN A 195 -14.02 6.73 -4.52
C ASN A 195 -13.40 8.12 -4.29
N PRO A 196 -13.82 8.88 -3.25
CA PRO A 196 -13.34 10.23 -2.98
C PRO A 196 -11.85 10.28 -2.54
N ALA A 197 -11.24 9.15 -2.18
CA ALA A 197 -9.83 9.05 -1.85
C ALA A 197 -8.94 8.68 -3.05
N ARG A 198 -9.50 8.63 -4.28
CA ARG A 198 -8.74 8.45 -5.52
C ARG A 198 -7.81 9.64 -5.73
N TYR A 199 -6.54 9.38 -6.11
CA TYR A 199 -5.56 10.46 -6.32
C TYR A 199 -5.55 10.95 -7.75
N VAL A 200 -5.33 10.04 -8.70
CA VAL A 200 -5.26 10.35 -10.14
C VAL A 200 -6.60 10.86 -10.60
N ASP A 201 -6.59 11.95 -11.38
CA ASP A 201 -7.76 12.63 -11.95
C ASP A 201 -8.83 13.03 -10.90
N HIS A 202 -8.41 13.19 -9.63
CA HIS A 202 -9.30 13.61 -8.56
C HIS A 202 -8.56 14.46 -7.51
N LEU A 203 -8.03 13.88 -6.44
CA LEU A 203 -7.35 14.61 -5.38
C LEU A 203 -6.10 15.35 -5.84
N GLN A 204 -5.46 14.92 -6.91
CA GLN A 204 -4.33 15.64 -7.52
C GLN A 204 -4.68 17.04 -8.02
N LEU A 205 -5.98 17.32 -8.26
CA LEU A 205 -6.44 18.64 -8.72
C LEU A 205 -6.59 19.63 -7.56
N VAL A 206 -6.75 19.14 -6.34
CA VAL A 206 -7.00 19.95 -5.14
C VAL A 206 -5.89 19.89 -4.11
N LEU A 207 -5.05 18.87 -4.14
CA LEU A 207 -3.88 18.77 -3.26
C LEU A 207 -2.60 19.14 -4.03
N PRO A 208 -1.68 19.91 -3.42
CA PRO A 208 -0.42 20.27 -4.06
C PRO A 208 0.33 19.01 -4.53
N ARG A 209 1.08 19.14 -5.62
CA ARG A 209 1.97 18.05 -6.05
C ARG A 209 2.91 17.69 -4.91
N SER A 210 2.79 16.47 -4.41
CA SER A 210 3.76 15.96 -3.44
C SER A 210 5.14 15.93 -4.10
N LYS A 211 6.18 16.36 -3.39
CA LYS A 211 7.57 16.30 -3.88
C LYS A 211 7.83 14.93 -4.51
N LYS A 212 8.39 14.94 -5.73
CA LYS A 212 8.71 13.70 -6.46
C LYS A 212 9.54 12.76 -5.57
N ARG A 213 9.35 11.46 -5.73
CA ARG A 213 10.12 10.41 -5.01
C ARG A 213 11.64 10.57 -5.20
N SER A 214 12.08 11.29 -6.23
CA SER A 214 13.49 11.66 -6.48
C SER A 214 14.07 12.64 -5.44
N GLN A 215 13.24 13.27 -4.59
CA GLN A 215 13.66 14.06 -3.43
C GLN A 215 13.45 13.30 -2.12
N VAL A 216 13.47 11.97 -2.16
CA VAL A 216 13.58 11.17 -0.94
C VAL A 216 14.93 11.48 -0.32
N ASN A 217 14.91 12.20 0.80
CA ASN A 217 16.11 12.33 1.62
C ASN A 217 16.57 10.91 1.95
N HIS A 218 17.72 10.52 1.41
CA HIS A 218 18.40 9.29 1.80
C HIS A 218 18.52 9.28 3.33
N HIS A 219 18.48 8.11 3.93
CA HIS A 219 18.74 8.03 5.37
C HIS A 219 20.12 8.65 5.63
N PRO A 220 20.22 9.66 6.52
CA PRO A 220 21.51 10.24 6.82
C PRO A 220 22.49 9.16 7.21
N ALA A 221 23.57 9.06 6.46
CA ALA A 221 24.62 8.07 6.57
C ALA A 221 25.90 8.72 7.11
N LEU A 222 26.75 7.92 7.74
CA LEU A 222 28.11 8.32 8.04
C LEU A 222 28.92 8.27 6.73
N PRO A 223 29.68 9.31 6.36
CA PRO A 223 30.64 9.23 5.27
C PRO A 223 31.59 8.03 5.48
N TRP A 224 31.86 7.29 4.40
CA TRP A 224 32.66 6.08 4.53
C TRP A 224 34.08 6.39 5.03
N GLU A 225 34.64 7.54 4.72
CA GLU A 225 35.98 8.00 5.15
C GLU A 225 36.09 8.15 6.68
N GLU A 226 34.98 8.45 7.35
CA GLU A 226 34.90 8.58 8.81
C GLU A 226 34.69 7.23 9.52
N LEU A 227 34.36 6.18 8.76
CA LEU A 227 33.97 4.91 9.36
C LEU A 227 35.04 4.24 10.20
N PRO A 228 36.32 4.16 9.78
CA PRO A 228 37.36 3.54 10.60
C PRO A 228 37.57 4.25 11.96
N ALA A 229 37.45 5.58 11.98
CA ALA A 229 37.53 6.35 13.23
C ALA A 229 36.29 6.08 14.12
N PHE A 230 35.10 6.00 13.52
CA PHE A 230 33.89 5.67 14.22
C PHE A 230 33.91 4.25 14.82
N ILE A 231 34.45 3.26 14.11
CA ILE A 231 34.58 1.89 14.62
C ILE A 231 35.49 1.85 15.85
N ARG A 232 36.63 2.56 15.82
CA ARG A 232 37.54 2.67 17.01
C ARG A 232 36.82 3.26 18.22
N GLU A 233 36.03 4.33 18.01
CA GLU A 233 35.19 4.91 19.08
C GLU A 233 34.16 3.92 19.59
N LEU A 234 33.50 3.18 18.69
CA LEU A 234 32.48 2.19 19.00
C LEU A 234 33.03 1.02 19.83
N GLU A 235 34.27 0.56 19.53
CA GLU A 235 34.92 -0.55 20.21
C GLU A 235 35.27 -0.22 21.67
N GLN A 236 35.54 1.05 21.99
CA GLN A 236 35.76 1.50 23.36
C GLN A 236 34.44 1.45 24.20
N ARG A 237 33.31 1.16 23.62
CA ARG A 237 32.01 1.09 24.33
C ARG A 237 31.70 -0.33 24.78
N PRO A 238 31.75 -0.67 26.08
CA PRO A 238 31.60 -2.05 26.57
C PRO A 238 30.16 -2.56 26.48
N ARG A 239 29.23 -1.77 25.95
CA ARG A 239 27.78 -2.05 25.97
C ARG A 239 27.38 -3.03 24.84
N ARG A 240 26.39 -3.89 25.12
CA ARG A 240 25.82 -4.84 24.15
C ARG A 240 25.38 -4.15 22.85
N ALA A 241 24.77 -2.96 22.95
CA ALA A 241 24.33 -2.20 21.78
C ALA A 241 25.47 -1.84 20.82
N ALA A 242 26.71 -1.62 21.33
CA ALA A 242 27.87 -1.35 20.50
C ALA A 242 28.28 -2.59 19.69
N ARG A 243 28.31 -3.77 20.31
CA ARG A 243 28.62 -5.04 19.60
C ARG A 243 27.60 -5.34 18.52
N VAL A 244 26.30 -5.11 18.80
CA VAL A 244 25.21 -5.32 17.82
C VAL A 244 25.34 -4.35 16.66
N LEU A 245 25.65 -3.07 16.92
CA LEU A 245 25.86 -2.08 15.89
C LEU A 245 27.10 -2.40 15.05
N HIS A 246 28.19 -2.83 15.69
CA HIS A 246 29.42 -3.23 15.00
C HIS A 246 29.16 -4.44 14.07
N LEU A 247 28.49 -5.49 14.55
CA LEU A 247 28.09 -6.63 13.72
C LEU A 247 27.19 -6.20 12.56
N LEU A 248 26.23 -5.29 12.79
CA LEU A 248 25.37 -4.76 11.74
C LEU A 248 26.18 -4.05 10.65
N ILE A 249 27.17 -3.26 11.03
CA ILE A 249 28.04 -2.55 10.10
C ILE A 249 28.86 -3.54 9.27
N LEU A 250 29.57 -4.47 9.95
CA LEU A 250 30.42 -5.47 9.30
C LEU A 250 29.65 -6.40 8.34
N THR A 251 28.38 -6.65 8.61
CA THR A 251 27.53 -7.55 7.80
C THR A 251 26.60 -6.81 6.85
N ALA A 252 26.53 -5.48 6.91
CA ALA A 252 25.61 -4.62 6.16
C ALA A 252 24.13 -5.07 6.25
N THR A 253 23.74 -5.82 7.31
CA THR A 253 22.41 -6.38 7.52
C THR A 253 21.41 -5.34 8.04
N ARG A 254 20.10 -5.67 7.99
CA ARG A 254 19.07 -4.77 8.52
C ARG A 254 18.98 -4.85 10.04
N THR A 255 18.57 -3.75 10.66
CA THR A 255 18.39 -3.65 12.12
C THR A 255 17.66 -4.84 12.75
N ASN A 256 16.58 -5.31 12.13
CA ASN A 256 15.82 -6.44 12.68
C ASN A 256 16.53 -7.78 12.46
N GLU A 257 17.27 -7.93 11.38
CA GLU A 257 18.02 -9.16 11.12
C GLU A 257 19.03 -9.40 12.24
N VAL A 258 19.85 -8.40 12.59
CA VAL A 258 20.83 -8.56 13.67
C VAL A 258 20.21 -8.59 15.07
N ARG A 259 19.14 -7.85 15.31
CA ARG A 259 18.46 -7.86 16.64
C ARG A 259 17.81 -9.19 17.00
N TYR A 260 17.27 -9.87 16.01
CA TYR A 260 16.60 -11.16 16.18
C TYR A 260 17.54 -12.34 15.82
N ALA A 261 18.85 -12.09 15.65
CA ALA A 261 19.84 -13.13 15.38
C ALA A 261 19.79 -14.21 16.45
N ARG A 262 19.84 -15.46 16.01
CA ARG A 262 19.81 -16.64 16.86
C ARG A 262 21.14 -17.38 16.81
N PRO A 263 21.61 -18.00 17.92
CA PRO A 263 22.85 -18.74 17.95
C PRO A 263 22.98 -19.79 16.85
N GLU A 264 21.91 -20.53 16.60
CA GLU A 264 21.83 -21.62 15.63
C GLU A 264 21.97 -21.19 14.17
N GLU A 265 21.87 -19.89 13.89
CA GLU A 265 22.02 -19.35 12.53
C GLU A 265 23.48 -19.15 12.11
N PHE A 266 24.43 -19.28 13.04
CA PHE A 266 25.85 -18.98 12.81
C PHE A 266 26.68 -20.27 12.70
N ASP A 267 27.24 -20.51 11.53
CA ASP A 267 28.31 -21.46 11.29
C ASP A 267 29.64 -20.72 11.34
N LEU A 268 30.34 -20.78 12.47
CA LEU A 268 31.63 -20.10 12.66
C LEU A 268 32.77 -20.80 11.93
N ALA A 269 32.67 -22.11 11.66
CA ALA A 269 33.66 -22.83 10.88
C ALA A 269 33.58 -22.45 9.39
N ALA A 270 32.38 -22.43 8.84
CA ALA A 270 32.13 -21.94 7.49
C ALA A 270 32.12 -20.41 7.38
N ARG A 271 32.27 -19.68 8.50
CA ARG A 271 32.22 -18.19 8.54
C ARG A 271 30.99 -17.63 7.85
N THR A 272 29.82 -18.18 8.17
CA THR A 272 28.57 -17.84 7.51
C THR A 272 27.44 -17.67 8.53
N TRP A 273 26.66 -16.63 8.36
CA TRP A 273 25.39 -16.42 9.07
C TRP A 273 24.23 -16.67 8.11
N SER A 274 23.40 -17.67 8.41
CA SER A 274 22.24 -18.06 7.60
C SER A 274 20.95 -17.51 8.20
N ILE A 275 20.39 -16.46 7.62
CA ILE A 275 19.16 -15.81 8.06
C ILE A 275 17.98 -16.49 7.34
N PRO A 276 17.02 -17.12 8.03
CA PRO A 276 15.88 -17.78 7.40
C PRO A 276 14.93 -16.74 6.75
N GLY A 277 14.20 -17.18 5.71
CA GLY A 277 13.40 -16.31 4.86
C GLY A 277 12.24 -15.59 5.57
N ASP A 278 11.68 -16.21 6.62
CA ASP A 278 10.63 -15.60 7.44
C ASP A 278 11.10 -14.36 8.21
N ARG A 279 12.40 -14.21 8.42
CA ARG A 279 13.04 -13.07 9.09
C ARG A 279 13.57 -12.01 8.14
N THR A 280 13.69 -12.32 6.85
CA THR A 280 14.13 -11.35 5.85
C THR A 280 12.95 -10.54 5.29
N LYS A 281 13.21 -9.32 4.84
CA LYS A 281 12.18 -8.48 4.21
C LYS A 281 11.68 -9.04 2.86
N SER A 282 12.56 -9.77 2.16
CA SER A 282 12.25 -10.36 0.84
C SER A 282 11.48 -11.68 0.93
N GLY A 283 11.42 -12.31 2.11
CA GLY A 283 10.88 -13.67 2.28
C GLY A 283 11.82 -14.77 1.78
N ARG A 284 13.03 -14.44 1.31
CA ARG A 284 14.04 -15.41 0.85
C ARG A 284 15.13 -15.55 1.91
N PRO A 285 15.69 -16.75 2.14
CA PRO A 285 16.82 -16.93 3.04
C PRO A 285 18.02 -16.11 2.54
N LEU A 286 18.85 -15.65 3.47
CA LEU A 286 20.03 -14.87 3.17
C LEU A 286 21.24 -15.47 3.91
N ARG A 287 22.27 -15.86 3.16
CA ARG A 287 23.57 -16.24 3.71
C ARG A 287 24.49 -15.02 3.71
N VAL A 288 25.04 -14.67 4.85
CA VAL A 288 25.90 -13.52 5.06
C VAL A 288 27.29 -14.01 5.40
N PRO A 289 28.33 -13.71 4.58
CA PRO A 289 29.72 -14.02 4.93
C PRO A 289 30.16 -13.20 6.14
N LEU A 290 30.97 -13.80 7.01
CA LEU A 290 31.50 -13.19 8.22
C LEU A 290 33.01 -12.96 8.08
N CYS A 291 33.46 -11.70 8.14
CA CYS A 291 34.85 -11.37 8.29
C CYS A 291 35.37 -11.75 9.71
N ASP A 292 36.67 -11.77 9.94
CA ASP A 292 37.27 -12.18 11.22
C ASP A 292 36.66 -11.46 12.41
N ARG A 293 36.53 -10.14 12.33
CA ARG A 293 35.96 -9.34 13.41
C ARG A 293 34.50 -9.66 13.70
N ALA A 294 33.70 -9.97 12.68
CA ALA A 294 32.32 -10.40 12.85
C ALA A 294 32.25 -11.77 13.57
N VAL A 295 33.13 -12.71 13.21
CA VAL A 295 33.27 -14.02 13.89
C VAL A 295 33.61 -13.83 15.37
N GLU A 296 34.57 -12.96 15.70
CA GLU A 296 34.97 -12.65 17.10
C GLU A 296 33.76 -12.09 17.91
N ILE A 297 33.03 -11.14 17.34
CA ILE A 297 31.86 -10.55 17.99
C ILE A 297 30.83 -11.63 18.29
N VAL A 298 30.51 -12.49 17.32
CA VAL A 298 29.57 -13.59 17.50
C VAL A 298 30.06 -14.57 18.54
N ARG A 299 31.33 -15.05 18.44
CA ARG A 299 31.93 -15.97 19.40
C ARG A 299 31.88 -15.42 20.84
N SER A 300 32.14 -14.14 21.04
CA SER A 300 32.05 -13.49 22.35
C SER A 300 30.61 -13.31 22.86
N ALA A 301 29.62 -13.36 21.97
CA ALA A 301 28.20 -13.21 22.31
C ALA A 301 27.52 -14.54 22.62
N LEU A 302 27.93 -15.65 22.01
CA LEU A 302 27.35 -16.99 22.18
C LEU A 302 27.16 -17.41 23.64
N PRO A 303 28.16 -17.29 24.54
CA PRO A 303 27.98 -17.68 25.96
C PRO A 303 26.96 -16.83 26.71
N LYS A 304 26.58 -15.66 26.17
CA LYS A 304 25.63 -14.71 26.76
C LYS A 304 24.25 -14.75 26.09
N ALA A 305 24.09 -15.64 25.12
CA ALA A 305 22.83 -15.84 24.43
C ALA A 305 21.76 -16.37 25.39
N LYS A 306 20.55 -15.84 25.33
CA LYS A 306 19.41 -16.28 26.15
C LYS A 306 18.11 -16.15 25.37
N TYR A 307 17.14 -16.96 25.72
CA TYR A 307 15.78 -16.92 25.14
C TYR A 307 15.77 -17.07 23.60
N GLY A 308 16.73 -17.80 23.04
CA GLY A 308 16.87 -17.99 21.61
C GLY A 308 17.43 -16.77 20.85
N TYR A 309 17.95 -15.74 21.54
CA TYR A 309 18.58 -14.57 20.91
C TYR A 309 20.07 -14.52 21.22
N LEU A 310 20.87 -14.27 20.19
CA LEU A 310 22.32 -14.00 20.34
C LEU A 310 22.54 -12.72 21.18
N PHE A 311 21.65 -11.72 21.00
CA PHE A 311 21.68 -10.48 21.75
C PHE A 311 20.37 -10.24 22.51
N PRO A 312 20.21 -10.88 23.68
CA PRO A 312 18.99 -10.72 24.49
C PRO A 312 18.82 -9.28 24.99
N GLY A 313 17.57 -8.84 25.12
CA GLY A 313 17.21 -7.57 25.71
C GLY A 313 17.30 -7.56 27.23
N CYS A 314 16.93 -6.42 27.84
CA CYS A 314 16.78 -6.31 29.29
C CYS A 314 15.47 -6.94 29.82
N LYS A 315 14.45 -7.05 28.94
CA LYS A 315 13.19 -7.73 29.27
C LYS A 315 13.30 -9.20 28.91
N GLU A 316 12.84 -10.05 29.82
CA GLU A 316 12.83 -11.51 29.61
C GLU A 316 12.09 -11.90 28.33
N GLY A 317 12.61 -12.89 27.62
CA GLY A 317 12.03 -13.37 26.35
C GLY A 317 12.03 -12.36 25.22
N ARG A 318 12.75 -11.24 25.33
CA ARG A 318 12.78 -10.22 24.27
C ARG A 318 14.19 -9.98 23.74
N PRO A 319 14.33 -9.70 22.42
CA PRO A 319 15.59 -9.29 21.83
C PRO A 319 15.96 -7.88 22.28
N LEU A 320 17.18 -7.44 21.94
CA LEU A 320 17.61 -6.07 22.13
C LEU A 320 16.58 -5.05 21.60
N SER A 321 16.33 -3.96 22.35
CA SER A 321 15.37 -2.93 21.95
C SER A 321 15.66 -2.35 20.56
N ASN A 322 14.60 -2.05 19.82
CA ASN A 322 14.71 -1.40 18.51
C ASN A 322 15.45 -0.05 18.56
N MET A 323 15.38 0.63 19.69
CA MET A 323 16.01 1.95 19.89
C MET A 323 17.44 1.86 20.44
N ALA A 324 17.92 0.67 20.83
CA ALA A 324 19.18 0.55 21.56
C ALA A 324 20.38 1.11 20.79
N MET A 325 20.50 0.74 19.49
CA MET A 325 21.58 1.23 18.64
C MET A 325 21.44 2.72 18.32
N LEU A 326 20.21 3.19 18.03
CA LEU A 326 19.98 4.63 17.79
C LEU A 326 20.23 5.47 19.03
N THR A 327 19.87 4.97 20.21
CA THR A 327 20.18 5.63 21.49
C THR A 327 21.69 5.65 21.76
N LEU A 328 22.41 4.60 21.34
CA LEU A 328 23.87 4.58 21.41
C LEU A 328 24.48 5.67 20.52
N LEU A 329 24.05 5.79 19.26
CA LEU A 329 24.51 6.84 18.33
C LEU A 329 24.29 8.24 18.93
N ARG A 330 23.13 8.48 19.52
CA ARG A 330 22.84 9.77 20.20
C ARG A 330 23.77 10.04 21.38
N ARG A 331 24.10 9.01 22.18
CA ARG A 331 25.09 9.12 23.29
C ARG A 331 26.52 9.31 22.82
N MET A 332 26.81 8.96 21.58
CA MET A 332 28.07 9.25 20.89
C MET A 332 28.03 10.60 20.17
N SER A 333 27.03 11.44 20.43
CA SER A 333 26.82 12.73 19.77
C SER A 333 26.64 12.65 18.26
N ARG A 334 26.29 11.48 17.74
CA ARG A 334 26.07 11.22 16.31
C ARG A 334 24.58 11.40 15.96
N HIS A 335 24.06 12.64 16.12
CA HIS A 335 22.64 12.95 15.89
C HIS A 335 22.24 12.98 14.41
N GLY A 336 23.20 13.24 13.51
CA GLY A 336 23.00 13.39 12.08
C GLY A 336 22.94 12.09 11.29
N ILE A 337 23.12 10.91 11.93
CA ILE A 337 23.14 9.61 11.23
C ILE A 337 22.12 8.64 11.81
N THR A 338 21.76 7.63 11.01
CA THR A 338 20.83 6.57 11.41
C THR A 338 21.51 5.20 11.36
N VAL A 339 21.00 4.25 12.15
CA VAL A 339 21.47 2.85 12.08
C VAL A 339 21.31 2.26 10.67
N HIS A 340 20.25 2.65 9.96
CA HIS A 340 20.05 2.20 8.57
C HIS A 340 21.02 2.85 7.60
N GLY A 341 21.48 4.07 7.88
CA GLY A 341 22.43 4.82 7.07
C GLY A 341 23.77 4.09 6.85
N PHE A 342 24.22 3.23 7.79
CA PHE A 342 25.44 2.43 7.59
C PHE A 342 25.39 1.48 6.39
N ARG A 343 24.19 1.14 5.92
CA ARG A 343 24.04 0.37 4.68
C ARG A 343 24.32 1.24 3.44
N SER A 344 24.01 2.54 3.52
CA SER A 344 24.43 3.49 2.49
C SER A 344 25.93 3.70 2.55
N THR A 345 26.51 3.87 3.75
CA THR A 345 27.99 3.95 3.93
C THR A 345 28.71 2.76 3.27
N PHE A 346 28.23 1.53 3.47
CA PHE A 346 28.77 0.34 2.80
C PHE A 346 28.62 0.43 1.28
N ARG A 347 27.44 0.84 0.79
CA ARG A 347 27.15 0.93 -0.64
C ARG A 347 28.03 1.98 -1.32
N ASP A 348 28.22 3.14 -0.67
CA ASP A 348 29.04 4.24 -1.16
C ASP A 348 30.54 3.81 -1.20
N TRP A 349 31.03 3.14 -0.14
CA TRP A 349 32.39 2.58 -0.12
C TRP A 349 32.61 1.57 -1.25
N VAL A 350 31.67 0.64 -1.51
CA VAL A 350 31.81 -0.30 -2.63
C VAL A 350 31.91 0.44 -3.95
N ALA A 351 31.09 1.47 -4.15
CA ALA A 351 31.02 2.21 -5.41
C ALA A 351 32.27 3.08 -5.66
N GLU A 352 32.86 3.64 -4.59
CA GLU A 352 33.91 4.66 -4.72
C GLU A 352 35.32 4.11 -4.46
N CYS A 353 35.43 2.99 -3.72
CA CYS A 353 36.72 2.46 -3.28
C CYS A 353 37.06 1.08 -3.82
N THR A 354 36.19 0.45 -4.62
CA THR A 354 36.39 -0.93 -5.07
C THR A 354 35.96 -1.16 -6.50
N ASP A 355 36.49 -2.21 -7.13
CA ASP A 355 36.08 -2.69 -8.46
C ASP A 355 34.99 -3.75 -8.39
N TYR A 356 34.35 -3.95 -7.23
CA TYR A 356 33.24 -4.90 -7.12
C TYR A 356 32.02 -4.39 -7.86
N PRO A 357 31.36 -5.23 -8.66
CA PRO A 357 30.18 -4.81 -9.41
C PRO A 357 29.05 -4.42 -8.45
N ASP A 358 28.33 -3.34 -8.78
CA ASP A 358 27.15 -2.84 -8.06
C ASP A 358 26.16 -3.94 -7.67
N SER A 359 25.97 -4.88 -8.58
CA SER A 359 25.06 -6.00 -8.38
C SER A 359 25.47 -6.93 -7.22
N LEU A 360 26.76 -6.99 -6.88
CA LEU A 360 27.26 -7.78 -5.76
C LEU A 360 26.95 -7.09 -4.43
N ALA A 361 27.11 -5.77 -4.38
CA ALA A 361 26.72 -4.95 -3.22
C ALA A 361 25.21 -5.00 -2.98
N GLU A 362 24.37 -4.89 -4.03
CA GLU A 362 22.93 -5.00 -3.92
C GLU A 362 22.49 -6.38 -3.37
N GLU A 363 23.21 -7.44 -3.75
CA GLU A 363 22.97 -8.79 -3.24
C GLU A 363 23.40 -8.93 -1.77
N ALA A 364 24.54 -8.37 -1.36
CA ALA A 364 24.95 -8.32 0.04
C ALA A 364 23.94 -7.55 0.90
N LEU A 365 23.37 -6.49 0.35
CA LEU A 365 22.30 -5.71 0.98
C LEU A 365 20.92 -6.44 0.93
N ALA A 366 20.82 -7.61 0.32
CA ALA A 366 19.55 -8.32 0.09
C ALA A 366 18.46 -7.42 -0.49
N HIS A 367 18.85 -6.59 -1.47
CA HIS A 367 17.89 -5.82 -2.26
C HIS A 367 17.27 -6.70 -3.34
N VAL A 368 15.97 -6.53 -3.58
CA VAL A 368 15.28 -7.27 -4.62
C VAL A 368 15.69 -6.68 -5.97
N ILE A 369 16.28 -7.49 -6.84
CA ILE A 369 16.58 -7.10 -8.21
C ILE A 369 15.26 -6.87 -8.94
N VAL A 370 15.02 -5.64 -9.37
CA VAL A 370 13.73 -5.20 -9.96
C VAL A 370 13.46 -5.89 -11.30
N SER A 371 14.47 -6.34 -12.04
CA SER A 371 14.30 -7.05 -13.30
C SER A 371 14.01 -8.54 -13.05
N GLN A 372 12.78 -8.96 -13.34
CA GLN A 372 12.36 -10.38 -13.28
C GLN A 372 13.24 -11.27 -14.17
N THR A 373 13.68 -10.75 -15.31
CA THR A 373 14.55 -11.45 -16.25
C THR A 373 15.93 -11.75 -15.62
N VAL A 374 16.55 -10.76 -14.97
CA VAL A 374 17.85 -10.95 -14.29
C VAL A 374 17.69 -11.88 -13.08
N ALA A 375 16.57 -11.80 -12.36
CA ALA A 375 16.30 -12.66 -11.20
C ALA A 375 16.13 -14.13 -11.60
N ALA A 376 15.56 -14.43 -12.77
CA ALA A 376 15.37 -15.79 -13.30
C ALA A 376 16.69 -16.48 -13.66
N TYR A 377 17.68 -15.71 -14.13
CA TYR A 377 19.01 -16.25 -14.50
C TYR A 377 19.97 -16.39 -13.31
N ARG A 378 19.70 -15.79 -12.15
CA ARG A 378 20.55 -15.86 -10.95
C ARG A 378 20.08 -16.97 -10.01
N ARG A 379 20.60 -18.18 -10.20
CA ARG A 379 20.29 -19.36 -9.38
C ARG A 379 21.17 -19.50 -8.12
N ARG A 380 22.29 -18.78 -8.03
CA ARG A 380 23.27 -18.85 -6.93
C ARG A 380 23.44 -17.48 -6.28
N ASP A 381 23.65 -17.46 -4.97
CA ASP A 381 23.79 -16.25 -4.14
C ASP A 381 25.21 -15.65 -4.11
N GLN A 382 26.08 -16.06 -5.02
CA GLN A 382 27.48 -15.60 -5.16
C GLN A 382 28.22 -15.49 -3.81
N LEU A 383 27.99 -16.44 -2.90
CA LEU A 383 28.49 -16.38 -1.52
C LEU A 383 29.99 -16.12 -1.46
N GLU A 384 30.79 -16.85 -2.27
CA GLU A 384 32.24 -16.74 -2.25
C GLU A 384 32.73 -15.38 -2.78
N ARG A 385 32.10 -14.84 -3.81
CA ARG A 385 32.43 -13.50 -4.30
C ARG A 385 32.08 -12.43 -3.26
N ARG A 386 30.93 -12.59 -2.58
CA ARG A 386 30.54 -11.70 -1.48
C ARG A 386 31.46 -11.86 -0.27
N ARG A 387 32.02 -13.05 -0.04
CA ARG A 387 33.00 -13.30 1.01
C ARG A 387 34.22 -12.38 0.86
N LEU A 388 34.82 -12.34 -0.31
CA LEU A 388 35.97 -11.46 -0.58
C LEU A 388 35.62 -9.98 -0.31
N MET A 389 34.50 -9.53 -0.85
CA MET A 389 34.04 -8.14 -0.64
C MET A 389 33.80 -7.82 0.85
N MET A 390 33.19 -8.74 1.62
CA MET A 390 32.92 -8.54 3.04
C MET A 390 34.17 -8.65 3.91
N GLU A 391 35.20 -9.39 3.48
CA GLU A 391 36.51 -9.42 4.10
C GLU A 391 37.25 -8.10 3.88
N ASP A 392 37.24 -7.56 2.65
CA ASP A 392 37.79 -6.24 2.34
C ASP A 392 37.11 -5.13 3.13
N TRP A 393 35.74 -5.19 3.22
CA TRP A 393 34.98 -4.29 4.06
C TRP A 393 35.36 -4.38 5.53
N GLY A 394 35.57 -5.60 6.05
CA GLY A 394 36.01 -5.83 7.42
C GLY A 394 37.42 -5.24 7.68
N ARG A 395 38.35 -5.40 6.73
CA ARG A 395 39.69 -4.80 6.77
C ARG A 395 39.62 -3.28 6.78
N TYR A 396 38.85 -2.71 5.85
CA TYR A 396 38.63 -1.27 5.78
C TYR A 396 38.07 -0.70 7.09
N CYS A 397 37.05 -1.35 7.67
CA CYS A 397 36.54 -0.95 8.97
C CYS A 397 37.54 -0.93 10.10
N ALA A 398 38.57 -1.78 10.04
CA ALA A 398 39.61 -1.91 11.04
C ALA A 398 40.85 -1.03 10.79
N GLU A 399 40.91 -0.34 9.65
CA GLU A 399 42.08 0.47 9.28
C GLU A 399 42.42 1.54 10.33
N LYS A 400 43.66 1.59 10.70
CA LYS A 400 44.25 2.72 11.42
C LYS A 400 44.69 3.73 10.35
N LYS A 401 44.04 4.87 10.20
CA LYS A 401 44.65 5.98 9.48
C LYS A 401 45.96 6.31 10.22
N GLU A 402 47.09 5.90 9.68
CA GLU A 402 48.36 6.50 10.02
C GLU A 402 48.24 7.98 9.69
N GLY A 403 48.53 8.82 10.67
CA GLY A 403 48.46 10.26 10.51
C GLY A 403 49.25 10.66 9.26
N THR A 404 48.58 11.27 8.30
CA THR A 404 49.27 11.98 7.21
C THR A 404 50.08 13.08 7.89
N ALA A 405 51.33 12.79 8.15
CA ALA A 405 52.31 13.81 8.48
C ALA A 405 52.29 14.79 7.31
N MET A 406 51.78 15.98 7.55
CA MET A 406 51.97 17.12 6.67
C MET A 406 53.49 17.27 6.49
N MET A 407 54.02 16.80 5.38
CA MET A 407 55.26 17.34 4.86
C MET A 407 54.96 18.77 4.42
N ALA A 408 55.11 19.69 5.35
CA ALA A 408 55.43 21.09 5.02
C ALA A 408 56.88 21.05 4.50
N SER A 409 57.03 20.85 3.20
CA SER A 409 58.27 21.14 2.51
C SER A 409 58.35 22.64 2.34
N ALA A 410 59.27 23.23 3.05
CA ALA A 410 59.79 24.57 2.78
C ALA A 410 60.44 24.59 1.40
N ALA A 411 60.03 25.53 0.56
CA ALA A 411 60.88 26.33 -0.34
C ALA A 411 60.10 27.54 -0.83
#